data_91dae8eea3a7eba7aeead9dfadaaab8b
#
_entry.id   91dae8eea3a7eba7aeead9dfadaaab8b
#
_cell.length_a   1.000
_cell.length_b   1.000
_cell.length_c   1.000
_cell.angle_alpha   90.00
_cell.angle_beta   90.00
_cell.angle_gamma   90.00
#
_symmetry.space_group_name_H-M   'P 1'
#
loop_
_entity.id
_entity.type
_entity.pdbx_description
1 polymer ?
#
loop_
_entity_poly.entity_id
_entity_poly.type
_entity_poly.pdbx_seq_one_letter_code
_entity_poly.pdbx_strand_id
1 'polypeptide(L)'
;MAHPGSSQYTYVDLGDDILVAVARLDGGGICNSGLVGLEPGGMVFDSGLTTRAARDLREAFELRFHRSPSLVANSHRHMDHILGNGAFAGLPIWGTRRTREILLERFDALSAELRREQLENDIRELEAQRSEARTDPARADFDLFIQITRALLNSAEEARIIPPDQTFESHLPLVGRAGAELRSFGSGHTEADAVLFLSRERVLCTGDLALVGVQPSMGSGHPRHWLEVLDELDRLGAERIIPGHGPVAGPEAIDETRRYVTAVLEAAEAPPTRPLPGPLRPWEGSLSLRENLRFVRDWLARTGDRP
;
A
#
# COMPACT_ATOMS: atom_id res chain seq x y z
N MET A 1 -4.61 -11.77 23.83
CA MET A 1 -3.54 -11.19 24.67
C MET A 1 -3.43 -9.73 24.32
N ALA A 2 -3.20 -8.82 25.28
CA ALA A 2 -3.00 -7.41 24.94
C ALA A 2 -1.65 -7.28 24.22
N HIS A 3 -1.67 -6.82 22.98
CA HIS A 3 -0.44 -6.42 22.28
C HIS A 3 0.13 -5.16 22.96
N PRO A 4 1.47 -4.98 22.99
CA PRO A 4 2.05 -3.75 23.50
C PRO A 4 1.43 -2.58 22.73
N GLY A 5 1.13 -1.50 23.44
CA GLY A 5 0.54 -0.32 22.84
C GLY A 5 1.50 0.28 21.81
N SER A 6 1.33 -0.06 20.54
CA SER A 6 2.04 0.62 19.44
C SER A 6 1.42 1.98 19.18
N SER A 7 2.26 3.00 19.00
CA SER A 7 1.83 4.30 18.47
C SER A 7 1.65 4.27 16.94
N GLN A 8 2.08 3.19 16.26
CA GLN A 8 2.08 3.06 14.81
C GLN A 8 0.86 2.28 14.32
N TYR A 9 0.43 1.26 15.08
CA TYR A 9 -0.57 0.29 14.65
C TYR A 9 -1.61 -0.01 15.72
N THR A 10 -2.78 -0.39 15.28
CA THR A 10 -3.76 -1.16 16.03
C THR A 10 -3.74 -2.60 15.53
N TYR A 11 -3.69 -3.57 16.41
CA TYR A 11 -3.59 -4.97 16.01
C TYR A 11 -4.95 -5.68 16.04
N VAL A 12 -5.23 -6.43 14.97
CA VAL A 12 -6.43 -7.28 14.81
C VAL A 12 -5.98 -8.73 14.67
N ASP A 13 -6.29 -9.55 15.67
CA ASP A 13 -6.00 -10.99 15.62
C ASP A 13 -7.14 -11.71 14.88
N LEU A 14 -6.83 -12.31 13.74
CA LEU A 14 -7.78 -13.06 12.93
C LEU A 14 -7.84 -14.55 13.31
N GLY A 15 -7.05 -14.99 14.29
CA GLY A 15 -6.85 -16.40 14.58
C GLY A 15 -5.93 -17.09 13.58
N ASP A 16 -5.83 -18.41 13.65
CA ASP A 16 -5.11 -19.25 12.67
C ASP A 16 -3.70 -18.74 12.31
N ASP A 17 -2.96 -18.23 13.29
CA ASP A 17 -1.64 -17.62 13.10
C ASP A 17 -1.63 -16.44 12.11
N ILE A 18 -2.66 -15.60 12.14
CA ILE A 18 -2.76 -14.37 11.36
C ILE A 18 -3.02 -13.19 12.29
N LEU A 19 -2.10 -12.22 12.29
CA LEU A 19 -2.24 -10.94 12.98
C LEU A 19 -2.13 -9.81 11.97
N VAL A 20 -3.06 -8.88 12.01
CA VAL A 20 -3.05 -7.69 11.14
C VAL A 20 -2.62 -6.48 11.95
N ALA A 21 -1.62 -5.78 11.47
CA ALA A 21 -1.26 -4.45 11.94
C ALA A 21 -1.98 -3.42 11.08
N VAL A 22 -3.04 -2.83 11.61
CA VAL A 22 -3.79 -1.75 10.94
C VAL A 22 -3.12 -0.42 11.30
N ALA A 23 -2.69 0.32 10.29
CA ALA A 23 -1.97 1.56 10.47
C ALA A 23 -2.85 2.62 11.16
N ARG A 24 -2.26 3.33 12.11
CA ARG A 24 -2.89 4.49 12.76
C ARG A 24 -2.59 5.73 11.93
N LEU A 25 -3.60 6.55 11.69
CA LEU A 25 -3.42 7.81 10.96
C LEU A 25 -2.41 8.77 11.62
N ASP A 26 -2.32 8.72 12.94
CA ASP A 26 -1.38 9.52 13.75
C ASP A 26 -0.02 8.82 13.98
N GLY A 27 0.18 7.64 13.38
CA GLY A 27 1.40 6.85 13.44
C GLY A 27 2.32 7.03 12.24
N GLY A 28 3.44 6.31 12.22
CA GLY A 28 4.42 6.28 11.12
C GLY A 28 4.39 4.98 10.32
N GLY A 29 3.39 4.10 10.54
CA GLY A 29 3.21 2.86 9.77
C GLY A 29 2.69 3.14 8.37
N ILE A 30 1.69 4.00 8.30
CA ILE A 30 0.96 4.47 7.12
C ILE A 30 0.18 3.36 6.41
N CYS A 31 0.82 2.27 5.95
CA CYS A 31 0.14 1.12 5.38
C CYS A 31 -0.15 0.03 6.42
N ASN A 32 -1.11 -0.82 6.13
CA ASN A 32 -1.36 -2.04 6.89
C ASN A 32 -0.32 -3.11 6.59
N SER A 33 -0.10 -4.01 7.55
CA SER A 33 0.81 -5.14 7.38
C SER A 33 0.16 -6.45 7.83
N GLY A 34 0.37 -7.51 7.06
CA GLY A 34 -0.02 -8.87 7.42
C GLY A 34 1.12 -9.60 8.13
N LEU A 35 0.89 -10.07 9.35
CA LEU A 35 1.82 -10.90 10.10
C LEU A 35 1.29 -12.33 10.11
N VAL A 36 2.01 -13.25 9.46
CA VAL A 36 1.52 -14.62 9.21
C VAL A 36 2.53 -15.65 9.68
N GLY A 37 2.09 -16.55 10.56
CA GLY A 37 2.88 -17.69 10.99
C GLY A 37 3.10 -18.69 9.86
N LEU A 38 4.37 -19.05 9.63
CA LEU A 38 4.82 -20.12 8.74
C LEU A 38 5.77 -21.02 9.53
N GLU A 39 5.84 -22.31 9.24
CA GLU A 39 6.82 -23.17 9.87
C GLU A 39 8.14 -23.18 9.09
N PRO A 40 9.30 -22.94 9.74
CA PRO A 40 9.51 -22.79 11.19
C PRO A 40 9.40 -21.34 11.73
N GLY A 41 9.19 -20.32 10.88
CA GLY A 41 9.18 -18.91 11.26
C GLY A 41 7.87 -18.22 10.92
N GLY A 42 7.93 -17.23 10.04
CA GLY A 42 6.75 -16.54 9.53
C GLY A 42 7.10 -15.39 8.62
N MET A 43 6.08 -14.71 8.14
CA MET A 43 6.19 -13.64 7.16
C MET A 43 5.60 -12.33 7.67
N VAL A 44 6.26 -11.24 7.32
CA VAL A 44 5.70 -9.89 7.35
C VAL A 44 5.39 -9.49 5.91
N PHE A 45 4.12 -9.24 5.62
CA PHE A 45 3.66 -8.72 4.33
C PHE A 45 3.50 -7.20 4.46
N ASP A 46 4.33 -6.44 3.74
CA ASP A 46 4.58 -5.02 3.83
C ASP A 46 5.20 -4.55 5.16
N SER A 47 6.26 -3.78 5.07
CA SER A 47 7.12 -3.45 6.21
C SER A 47 6.86 -2.07 6.83
N GLY A 48 5.95 -1.28 6.24
CA GLY A 48 5.63 0.06 6.74
C GLY A 48 6.58 1.15 6.24
N LEU A 49 6.23 2.41 6.58
CA LEU A 49 6.95 3.61 6.13
C LEU A 49 8.25 3.85 6.88
N THR A 50 8.33 3.51 8.17
CA THR A 50 9.47 3.87 9.00
C THR A 50 10.12 2.66 9.66
N THR A 51 11.41 2.75 9.95
CA THR A 51 12.15 1.71 10.68
C THR A 51 11.52 1.46 12.06
N ARG A 52 10.99 2.49 12.72
CA ARG A 52 10.29 2.35 13.99
C ARG A 52 9.03 1.53 13.84
N ALA A 53 8.19 1.84 12.84
CA ALA A 53 6.98 1.07 12.56
C ALA A 53 7.31 -0.41 12.27
N ALA A 54 8.35 -0.66 11.49
CA ALA A 54 8.81 -2.01 11.19
C ALA A 54 9.32 -2.78 12.42
N ARG A 55 9.96 -2.09 13.38
CA ARG A 55 10.34 -2.70 14.68
C ARG A 55 9.10 -3.07 15.50
N ASP A 56 8.07 -2.23 15.51
CA ASP A 56 6.79 -2.54 16.17
C ASP A 56 6.12 -3.77 15.53
N LEU A 57 6.18 -3.93 14.19
CA LEU A 57 5.71 -5.14 13.49
C LEU A 57 6.46 -6.39 13.93
N ARG A 58 7.79 -6.31 14.01
CA ARG A 58 8.63 -7.41 14.44
C ARG A 58 8.35 -7.82 15.87
N GLU A 59 8.24 -6.85 16.78
CA GLU A 59 7.91 -7.10 18.19
C GLU A 59 6.52 -7.74 18.32
N ALA A 60 5.51 -7.21 17.62
CA ALA A 60 4.17 -7.78 17.61
C ALA A 60 4.15 -9.21 17.08
N PHE A 61 4.93 -9.48 16.03
CA PHE A 61 5.09 -10.82 15.49
C PHE A 61 5.68 -11.79 16.55
N GLU A 62 6.79 -11.40 17.17
CA GLU A 62 7.50 -12.22 18.17
C GLU A 62 6.61 -12.50 19.40
N LEU A 63 5.85 -11.51 19.84
CA LEU A 63 4.92 -11.65 20.95
C LEU A 63 3.74 -12.58 20.61
N ARG A 64 3.21 -12.47 19.40
CA ARG A 64 2.03 -13.26 18.99
C ARG A 64 2.37 -14.71 18.66
N PHE A 65 3.52 -14.95 18.02
CA PHE A 65 3.87 -16.27 17.50
C PHE A 65 4.96 -16.99 18.31
N HIS A 66 5.56 -16.32 19.30
CA HIS A 66 6.68 -16.84 20.12
C HIS A 66 7.89 -17.30 19.30
N ARG A 67 8.09 -16.67 18.14
CA ARG A 67 9.19 -16.90 17.19
C ARG A 67 9.40 -15.67 16.33
N SER A 68 10.60 -15.53 15.77
CA SER A 68 10.89 -14.39 14.88
C SER A 68 10.35 -14.63 13.45
N PRO A 69 10.03 -13.57 12.71
CA PRO A 69 9.75 -13.70 11.28
C PRO A 69 11.00 -14.25 10.54
N SER A 70 10.77 -14.98 9.46
CA SER A 70 11.82 -15.60 8.65
C SER A 70 11.93 -14.99 7.25
N LEU A 71 10.96 -14.17 6.85
CA LEU A 71 10.96 -13.46 5.58
C LEU A 71 10.05 -12.23 5.63
N VAL A 72 10.29 -11.32 4.69
CA VAL A 72 9.42 -10.19 4.37
C VAL A 72 8.94 -10.35 2.94
N ALA A 73 7.72 -9.91 2.63
CA ALA A 73 7.25 -9.75 1.25
C ALA A 73 6.68 -8.35 1.07
N ASN A 74 7.00 -7.70 -0.04
CA ASN A 74 6.46 -6.40 -0.39
C ASN A 74 5.38 -6.56 -1.47
N SER A 75 4.23 -5.94 -1.25
CA SER A 75 3.13 -5.92 -2.21
C SER A 75 3.52 -5.14 -3.47
N HIS A 76 4.14 -3.98 -3.32
CA HIS A 76 4.57 -3.12 -4.41
C HIS A 76 5.70 -2.17 -3.97
N ARG A 77 6.06 -1.19 -4.80
CA ARG A 77 7.25 -0.34 -4.67
C ARG A 77 7.07 0.95 -3.87
N HIS A 78 5.87 1.31 -3.43
CA HIS A 78 5.68 2.57 -2.72
C HIS A 78 6.38 2.55 -1.35
N MET A 79 6.85 3.72 -0.93
CA MET A 79 7.75 3.86 0.22
C MET A 79 7.14 3.36 1.52
N ASP A 80 5.85 3.58 1.71
CA ASP A 80 5.12 3.16 2.91
C ASP A 80 4.95 1.63 3.04
N HIS A 81 5.24 0.86 1.97
CA HIS A 81 5.25 -0.60 1.99
C HIS A 81 6.65 -1.22 2.12
N ILE A 82 7.71 -0.43 1.84
CA ILE A 82 9.08 -0.98 1.71
C ILE A 82 10.14 -0.35 2.61
N LEU A 83 9.96 0.89 3.12
CA LEU A 83 11.03 1.57 3.84
C LEU A 83 11.36 0.92 5.20
N GLY A 84 10.43 0.15 5.75
CA GLY A 84 10.67 -0.67 6.93
C GLY A 84 11.54 -1.90 6.69
N ASN A 85 11.86 -2.27 5.44
CA ASN A 85 12.69 -3.45 5.11
C ASN A 85 14.01 -3.49 5.89
N GLY A 86 14.59 -2.32 6.20
CA GLY A 86 15.83 -2.19 6.97
C GLY A 86 15.77 -2.80 8.38
N ALA A 87 14.62 -2.82 9.02
CA ALA A 87 14.43 -3.43 10.33
C ALA A 87 14.46 -4.98 10.29
N PHE A 88 14.38 -5.55 9.09
CA PHE A 88 14.44 -6.99 8.83
C PHE A 88 15.74 -7.42 8.13
N ALA A 89 16.82 -6.62 8.27
CA ALA A 89 18.10 -6.92 7.67
C ALA A 89 18.56 -8.35 7.99
N GLY A 90 19.00 -9.07 6.95
CA GLY A 90 19.43 -10.47 7.05
C GLY A 90 18.32 -11.50 6.79
N LEU A 91 17.06 -11.07 6.67
CA LEU A 91 15.97 -11.92 6.19
C LEU A 91 15.80 -11.77 4.67
N PRO A 92 15.38 -12.82 3.95
CA PRO A 92 14.99 -12.70 2.55
C PRO A 92 13.78 -11.76 2.40
N ILE A 93 13.88 -10.85 1.45
CA ILE A 93 12.83 -9.90 1.11
C ILE A 93 12.30 -10.27 -0.28
N TRP A 94 11.04 -10.70 -0.34
CA TRP A 94 10.37 -11.10 -1.56
C TRP A 94 9.57 -9.96 -2.17
N GLY A 95 9.55 -9.93 -3.49
CA GLY A 95 8.69 -9.05 -4.29
C GLY A 95 8.60 -9.54 -5.71
N THR A 96 7.78 -8.88 -6.55
CA THR A 96 7.81 -9.20 -7.97
C THR A 96 9.15 -8.79 -8.58
N ARG A 97 9.58 -9.47 -9.66
CA ARG A 97 10.78 -9.07 -10.40
C ARG A 97 10.70 -7.62 -10.85
N ARG A 98 9.53 -7.20 -11.35
CA ARG A 98 9.34 -5.84 -11.86
C ARG A 98 9.41 -4.79 -10.75
N THR A 99 8.86 -5.07 -9.56
CA THR A 99 9.04 -4.20 -8.38
C THR A 99 10.53 -3.97 -8.07
N ARG A 100 11.33 -5.04 -8.04
CA ARG A 100 12.77 -4.94 -7.82
C ARG A 100 13.47 -4.10 -8.90
N GLU A 101 13.19 -4.35 -10.16
CA GLU A 101 13.79 -3.62 -11.30
C GLU A 101 13.53 -2.12 -11.18
N ILE A 102 12.28 -1.71 -10.95
CA ILE A 102 11.90 -0.30 -10.83
C ILE A 102 12.60 0.37 -9.65
N LEU A 103 12.69 -0.31 -8.49
CA LEU A 103 13.39 0.23 -7.33
C LEU A 103 14.88 0.44 -7.62
N LEU A 104 15.52 -0.46 -8.37
CA LEU A 104 16.91 -0.30 -8.78
C LEU A 104 17.08 0.80 -9.84
N GLU A 105 16.19 0.89 -10.83
CA GLU A 105 16.19 1.94 -11.86
C GLU A 105 16.03 3.35 -11.26
N ARG A 106 15.24 3.47 -10.19
CA ARG A 106 14.91 4.74 -9.54
C ARG A 106 15.67 4.99 -8.24
N PHE A 107 16.64 4.16 -7.90
CA PHE A 107 17.29 4.17 -6.59
C PHE A 107 17.83 5.53 -6.19
N ASP A 108 18.57 6.20 -7.07
CA ASP A 108 19.18 7.52 -6.79
C ASP A 108 18.12 8.61 -6.60
N ALA A 109 17.06 8.60 -7.43
CA ALA A 109 15.96 9.54 -7.32
C ALA A 109 15.20 9.38 -6.00
N LEU A 110 14.79 8.15 -5.69
CA LEU A 110 14.09 7.83 -4.44
C LEU A 110 14.96 8.13 -3.19
N SER A 111 16.27 7.85 -3.28
CA SER A 111 17.19 8.18 -2.18
C SER A 111 17.38 9.69 -2.01
N ALA A 112 17.24 10.45 -3.09
CA ALA A 112 17.25 11.91 -3.04
C ALA A 112 16.01 12.49 -2.34
N GLU A 113 14.85 11.89 -2.55
CA GLU A 113 13.58 12.27 -1.90
C GLU A 113 13.63 12.08 -0.38
N LEU A 114 14.45 11.14 0.12
CA LEU A 114 14.61 10.86 1.56
C LEU A 114 15.63 11.77 2.26
N ARG A 115 16.29 12.70 1.54
CA ARG A 115 17.24 13.62 2.18
C ARG A 115 16.51 14.61 3.09
N ARG A 116 17.05 14.82 4.27
CA ARG A 116 16.48 15.71 5.27
C ARG A 116 16.11 17.08 4.71
N GLU A 117 17.03 17.71 3.97
CA GLU A 117 16.79 19.03 3.37
C GLU A 117 15.59 19.01 2.40
N GLN A 118 15.45 17.95 1.60
CA GLN A 118 14.31 17.79 0.70
C GLN A 118 13.01 17.66 1.48
N LEU A 119 12.96 16.78 2.48
CA LEU A 119 11.77 16.56 3.31
C LEU A 119 11.36 17.84 4.07
N GLU A 120 12.33 18.63 4.57
CA GLU A 120 12.04 19.91 5.20
C GLU A 120 11.49 20.95 4.21
N ASN A 121 11.96 20.94 2.96
CA ASN A 121 11.43 21.78 1.89
C ASN A 121 9.99 21.35 1.54
N ASP A 122 9.76 20.05 1.35
CA ASP A 122 8.46 19.51 1.02
C ASP A 122 7.41 19.85 2.10
N ILE A 123 7.77 19.74 3.38
CA ILE A 123 6.87 20.15 4.48
C ILE A 123 6.50 21.62 4.36
N ARG A 124 7.47 22.52 4.12
CA ARG A 124 7.19 23.97 3.98
C ARG A 124 6.25 24.26 2.81
N GLU A 125 6.46 23.58 1.68
CA GLU A 125 5.61 23.73 0.50
C GLU A 125 4.20 23.20 0.75
N LEU A 126 4.07 22.03 1.35
CA LEU A 126 2.78 21.44 1.70
C LEU A 126 2.00 22.30 2.70
N GLU A 127 2.67 22.87 3.73
CA GLU A 127 2.04 23.78 4.70
C GLU A 127 1.56 25.07 4.04
N ALA A 128 2.34 25.63 3.12
CA ALA A 128 1.94 26.81 2.35
C ALA A 128 0.70 26.51 1.49
N GLN A 129 0.71 25.43 0.72
CA GLN A 129 -0.41 25.02 -0.12
C GLN A 129 -1.66 24.69 0.70
N ARG A 130 -1.49 24.03 1.87
CA ARG A 130 -2.58 23.77 2.81
C ARG A 130 -3.29 25.06 3.25
N SER A 131 -2.51 26.11 3.53
CA SER A 131 -3.08 27.42 3.96
C SER A 131 -3.96 28.05 2.87
N GLU A 132 -3.71 27.73 1.60
CA GLU A 132 -4.46 28.23 0.45
C GLU A 132 -5.61 27.29 0.04
N ALA A 133 -5.68 26.10 0.62
CA ALA A 133 -6.69 25.10 0.27
C ALA A 133 -8.11 25.59 0.61
N ARG A 134 -9.02 25.51 -0.39
CA ARG A 134 -10.37 26.07 -0.28
C ARG A 134 -11.43 25.06 0.12
N THR A 135 -11.15 23.74 -0.01
CA THR A 135 -12.07 22.64 0.30
C THR A 135 -11.57 21.82 1.45
N ASP A 136 -12.47 21.22 2.24
CA ASP A 136 -12.09 20.32 3.33
C ASP A 136 -11.37 19.06 2.82
N PRO A 137 -11.79 18.41 1.71
CA PRO A 137 -11.02 17.30 1.14
C PRO A 137 -9.58 17.67 0.76
N ALA A 138 -9.35 18.88 0.18
CA ALA A 138 -7.98 19.32 -0.11
C ALA A 138 -7.14 19.54 1.16
N ARG A 139 -7.75 20.12 2.21
CA ARG A 139 -7.06 20.30 3.50
C ARG A 139 -6.68 18.96 4.12
N ALA A 140 -7.60 17.98 4.06
CA ALA A 140 -7.35 16.65 4.58
C ALA A 140 -6.19 15.95 3.84
N ASP A 141 -6.12 16.06 2.51
CA ASP A 141 -5.00 15.53 1.72
C ASP A 141 -3.66 16.17 2.15
N PHE A 142 -3.61 17.51 2.26
CA PHE A 142 -2.40 18.17 2.71
C PHE A 142 -2.00 17.79 4.13
N ASP A 143 -2.96 17.65 5.05
CA ASP A 143 -2.69 17.21 6.42
C ASP A 143 -2.07 15.81 6.44
N LEU A 144 -2.58 14.90 5.61
CA LEU A 144 -2.04 13.55 5.45
C LEU A 144 -0.62 13.59 4.87
N PHE A 145 -0.37 14.34 3.79
CA PHE A 145 0.95 14.42 3.17
C PHE A 145 1.99 15.06 4.10
N ILE A 146 1.61 16.11 4.84
CA ILE A 146 2.47 16.72 5.85
C ILE A 146 2.83 15.71 6.94
N GLN A 147 1.87 14.92 7.40
CA GLN A 147 2.08 13.88 8.40
C GLN A 147 3.03 12.80 7.90
N ILE A 148 2.83 12.27 6.69
CA ILE A 148 3.70 11.28 6.04
C ILE A 148 5.13 11.85 5.93
N THR A 149 5.28 13.07 5.41
CA THR A 149 6.60 13.69 5.21
C THR A 149 7.30 13.96 6.55
N ARG A 150 6.56 14.33 7.59
CA ARG A 150 7.12 14.46 8.95
C ARG A 150 7.57 13.12 9.53
N ALA A 151 6.82 12.03 9.30
CA ALA A 151 7.22 10.69 9.71
C ALA A 151 8.53 10.26 9.00
N LEU A 152 8.65 10.54 7.70
CA LEU A 152 9.89 10.35 6.94
C LEU A 152 11.04 11.19 7.49
N LEU A 153 10.81 12.47 7.74
CA LEU A 153 11.84 13.38 8.29
C LEU A 153 12.37 12.86 9.65
N ASN A 154 11.48 12.41 10.52
CA ASN A 154 11.84 11.88 11.84
C ASN A 154 12.64 10.58 11.76
N SER A 155 12.56 9.86 10.65
CA SER A 155 13.28 8.59 10.40
C SER A 155 14.36 8.70 9.31
N ALA A 156 14.63 9.89 8.78
CA ALA A 156 15.50 10.09 7.62
C ALA A 156 16.93 9.54 7.80
N GLU A 157 17.46 9.53 9.02
CA GLU A 157 18.80 8.99 9.31
C GLU A 157 18.83 7.45 9.19
N GLU A 158 17.71 6.78 9.47
CA GLU A 158 17.58 5.32 9.42
C GLU A 158 16.95 4.84 8.10
N ALA A 159 16.21 5.69 7.40
CA ALA A 159 15.51 5.35 6.18
C ALA A 159 16.49 4.88 5.09
N ARG A 160 16.26 3.70 4.54
CA ARG A 160 17.04 3.11 3.45
C ARG A 160 16.11 2.36 2.51
N ILE A 161 16.29 2.58 1.23
CA ILE A 161 15.62 1.79 0.21
C ILE A 161 16.36 0.46 0.08
N ILE A 162 15.69 -0.62 0.46
CA ILE A 162 16.20 -1.98 0.34
C ILE A 162 15.24 -2.74 -0.57
N PRO A 163 15.60 -2.88 -1.88
CA PRO A 163 14.78 -3.62 -2.82
C PRO A 163 14.69 -5.11 -2.43
N PRO A 164 13.64 -5.82 -2.84
CA PRO A 164 13.55 -7.27 -2.70
C PRO A 164 14.82 -7.95 -3.24
N ASP A 165 15.39 -8.87 -2.48
CA ASP A 165 16.54 -9.69 -2.90
C ASP A 165 16.10 -11.04 -3.50
N GLN A 166 14.88 -11.46 -3.19
CA GLN A 166 14.21 -12.62 -3.77
C GLN A 166 13.06 -12.15 -4.65
N THR A 167 12.89 -12.80 -5.81
CA THR A 167 11.83 -12.37 -6.75
C THR A 167 11.01 -13.54 -7.25
N PHE A 168 9.75 -13.25 -7.59
CA PHE A 168 8.87 -14.16 -8.31
C PHE A 168 8.16 -13.41 -9.45
N GLU A 169 7.56 -14.15 -10.39
CA GLU A 169 6.83 -13.55 -11.52
C GLU A 169 5.33 -13.40 -11.21
N SER A 170 4.61 -14.48 -11.17
CA SER A 170 3.15 -14.46 -11.00
C SER A 170 2.64 -15.27 -9.81
N HIS A 171 3.41 -16.29 -9.39
CA HIS A 171 2.95 -17.22 -8.35
C HIS A 171 4.14 -17.79 -7.58
N LEU A 172 4.03 -17.78 -6.24
CA LEU A 172 4.99 -18.38 -5.34
C LEU A 172 4.27 -19.04 -4.16
N PRO A 173 4.15 -20.38 -4.13
CA PRO A 173 3.69 -21.08 -2.94
C PRO A 173 4.68 -20.90 -1.78
N LEU A 174 4.16 -20.62 -0.60
CA LEU A 174 4.99 -20.42 0.60
C LEU A 174 5.21 -21.72 1.34
N VAL A 175 6.46 -22.02 1.64
CA VAL A 175 6.82 -23.20 2.45
C VAL A 175 6.41 -22.96 3.91
N GLY A 176 5.98 -24.02 4.58
CA GLY A 176 5.64 -23.98 6.01
C GLY A 176 4.18 -23.60 6.34
N ARG A 177 3.35 -23.32 5.33
CA ARG A 177 1.90 -23.13 5.50
C ARG A 177 1.16 -23.55 4.24
N ALA A 178 0.41 -24.64 4.33
CA ALA A 178 -0.36 -25.12 3.20
C ALA A 178 -1.46 -24.12 2.82
N GLY A 179 -1.55 -23.79 1.53
CA GLY A 179 -2.51 -22.81 1.01
C GLY A 179 -2.09 -21.36 1.15
N ALA A 180 -0.88 -21.08 1.64
CA ALA A 180 -0.31 -19.74 1.63
C ALA A 180 0.52 -19.53 0.36
N GLU A 181 0.28 -18.41 -0.34
CA GLU A 181 0.96 -18.10 -1.59
C GLU A 181 1.02 -16.60 -1.86
N LEU A 182 2.11 -16.15 -2.47
CA LEU A 182 2.18 -14.84 -3.10
C LEU A 182 1.71 -14.96 -4.54
N ARG A 183 0.87 -14.02 -4.98
CA ARG A 183 0.41 -13.91 -6.37
C ARG A 183 0.61 -12.51 -6.90
N SER A 184 0.82 -12.42 -8.21
CA SER A 184 0.81 -11.16 -8.95
C SER A 184 0.00 -11.37 -10.23
N PHE A 185 -0.88 -10.42 -10.49
CA PHE A 185 -1.71 -10.37 -11.68
C PHE A 185 -1.23 -9.29 -12.66
N GLY A 186 -0.04 -8.71 -12.38
CA GLY A 186 0.57 -7.66 -13.19
C GLY A 186 0.32 -6.26 -12.65
N SER A 187 0.16 -5.31 -13.55
CA SER A 187 -0.01 -3.90 -13.24
C SER A 187 -1.44 -3.57 -12.86
N GLY A 188 -1.63 -3.01 -11.67
CA GLY A 188 -2.92 -2.49 -11.21
C GLY A 188 -2.73 -1.11 -10.63
N HIS A 189 -2.48 -1.04 -9.33
CA HIS A 189 -2.13 0.17 -8.60
C HIS A 189 -0.75 0.71 -9.00
N THR A 190 0.21 -0.19 -9.19
CA THR A 190 1.54 0.13 -9.73
C THR A 190 1.82 -0.67 -11.01
N GLU A 191 3.06 -0.60 -11.49
CA GLU A 191 3.51 -1.37 -12.65
C GLU A 191 3.56 -2.89 -12.38
N ALA A 192 3.58 -3.28 -11.10
CA ALA A 192 3.51 -4.69 -10.68
C ALA A 192 3.15 -4.76 -9.20
N ASP A 193 2.04 -5.39 -8.92
CA ASP A 193 1.50 -5.55 -7.58
C ASP A 193 1.44 -7.03 -7.21
N ALA A 194 1.67 -7.32 -5.93
CA ALA A 194 1.59 -8.65 -5.34
C ALA A 194 0.57 -8.68 -4.21
N VAL A 195 -0.06 -9.82 -4.03
CA VAL A 195 -0.96 -10.13 -2.93
C VAL A 195 -0.48 -11.35 -2.18
N LEU A 196 -0.84 -11.45 -0.90
CA LEU A 196 -0.71 -12.67 -0.13
C LEU A 196 -2.08 -13.31 0.02
N PHE A 197 -2.25 -14.52 -0.50
CA PHE A 197 -3.48 -15.30 -0.36
C PHE A 197 -3.29 -16.49 0.57
N LEU A 198 -4.16 -16.59 1.57
CA LEU A 198 -4.25 -17.68 2.53
C LEU A 198 -5.56 -18.42 2.26
N SER A 199 -5.50 -19.40 1.31
CA SER A 199 -6.69 -20.01 0.73
C SER A 199 -7.52 -20.82 1.72
N ARG A 200 -6.88 -21.44 2.72
CA ARG A 200 -7.58 -22.21 3.76
C ARG A 200 -8.38 -21.33 4.69
N GLU A 201 -7.83 -20.20 5.04
CA GLU A 201 -8.44 -19.23 5.95
C GLU A 201 -9.31 -18.21 5.21
N ARG A 202 -9.25 -18.24 3.87
CA ARG A 202 -9.95 -17.30 2.99
C ARG A 202 -9.61 -15.85 3.29
N VAL A 203 -8.32 -15.58 3.57
CA VAL A 203 -7.78 -14.25 3.86
C VAL A 203 -6.89 -13.79 2.71
N LEU A 204 -7.04 -12.53 2.31
CA LEU A 204 -6.26 -11.91 1.25
C LEU A 204 -5.69 -10.58 1.72
N CYS A 205 -4.35 -10.45 1.73
CA CYS A 205 -3.67 -9.16 1.87
C CYS A 205 -3.45 -8.61 0.46
N THR A 206 -4.00 -7.45 0.18
CA THR A 206 -4.06 -6.91 -1.18
C THR A 206 -3.01 -5.86 -1.49
N GLY A 207 -2.27 -5.36 -0.48
CA GLY A 207 -1.60 -4.09 -0.68
C GLY A 207 -2.60 -3.06 -1.19
N ASP A 208 -2.17 -2.14 -2.03
CA ASP A 208 -3.02 -1.05 -2.51
C ASP A 208 -3.91 -1.41 -3.71
N LEU A 209 -3.97 -2.70 -4.06
CA LEU A 209 -4.98 -3.16 -5.03
C LEU A 209 -6.39 -3.02 -4.50
N ALA A 210 -6.61 -3.09 -3.17
CA ALA A 210 -7.89 -2.76 -2.55
C ALA A 210 -7.67 -1.88 -1.32
N LEU A 211 -8.53 -0.87 -1.14
CA LEU A 211 -8.45 0.16 -0.11
C LEU A 211 -9.85 0.41 0.46
N VAL A 212 -9.91 0.83 1.72
CA VAL A 212 -11.18 1.11 2.41
C VAL A 212 -11.16 2.51 3.04
N GLY A 213 -12.11 3.35 2.64
CA GLY A 213 -12.27 4.68 3.21
C GLY A 213 -11.21 5.71 2.81
N VAL A 214 -10.33 5.37 1.86
CA VAL A 214 -9.28 6.26 1.33
C VAL A 214 -9.30 6.29 -0.20
N GLN A 215 -8.75 7.35 -0.78
CA GLN A 215 -8.63 7.43 -2.23
C GLN A 215 -7.44 6.59 -2.72
N PRO A 216 -7.66 5.65 -3.66
CA PRO A 216 -6.55 5.00 -4.36
C PRO A 216 -5.69 6.01 -5.12
N SER A 217 -4.37 5.92 -5.02
CA SER A 217 -3.47 6.64 -5.92
C SER A 217 -3.39 5.91 -7.26
N MET A 218 -3.51 6.64 -8.37
CA MET A 218 -3.48 6.04 -9.72
C MET A 218 -2.22 6.44 -10.51
N GLY A 219 -1.29 7.17 -9.88
CA GLY A 219 -0.16 7.83 -10.56
C GLY A 219 0.90 6.93 -11.18
N SER A 220 0.79 5.60 -11.10
CA SER A 220 1.85 4.70 -11.55
C SER A 220 1.38 3.35 -12.09
N GLY A 221 0.07 3.12 -12.13
CA GLY A 221 -0.49 1.84 -12.53
C GLY A 221 -1.06 1.83 -13.95
N HIS A 222 -1.88 0.82 -14.18
CA HIS A 222 -2.63 0.66 -15.43
C HIS A 222 -4.14 0.66 -15.10
N PRO A 223 -4.83 1.80 -15.23
CA PRO A 223 -6.19 1.96 -14.72
C PRO A 223 -7.21 0.92 -15.19
N ARG A 224 -7.21 0.54 -16.47
CA ARG A 224 -8.13 -0.46 -17.01
C ARG A 224 -7.76 -1.88 -16.57
N HIS A 225 -6.48 -2.23 -16.64
CA HIS A 225 -6.02 -3.54 -16.20
C HIS A 225 -6.21 -3.73 -14.68
N TRP A 226 -6.22 -2.63 -13.90
CA TRP A 226 -6.57 -2.72 -12.48
C TRP A 226 -7.97 -3.28 -12.25
N LEU A 227 -8.94 -2.92 -13.10
CA LEU A 227 -10.28 -3.53 -13.03
C LEU A 227 -10.25 -5.04 -13.29
N GLU A 228 -9.44 -5.50 -14.26
CA GLU A 228 -9.24 -6.92 -14.53
C GLU A 228 -8.57 -7.63 -13.34
N VAL A 229 -7.58 -6.99 -12.73
CA VAL A 229 -6.92 -7.50 -11.51
C VAL A 229 -7.93 -7.63 -10.36
N LEU A 230 -8.81 -6.65 -10.15
CA LEU A 230 -9.86 -6.73 -9.14
C LEU A 230 -10.82 -7.89 -9.38
N ASP A 231 -11.12 -8.23 -10.64
CA ASP A 231 -11.91 -9.41 -10.99
C ASP A 231 -11.17 -10.73 -10.67
N GLU A 232 -9.84 -10.77 -10.86
CA GLU A 232 -9.04 -11.92 -10.44
C GLU A 232 -9.00 -12.06 -8.91
N LEU A 233 -8.92 -10.96 -8.16
CA LEU A 233 -8.99 -10.99 -6.69
C LEU A 233 -10.33 -11.55 -6.20
N ASP A 234 -11.45 -11.15 -6.81
CA ASP A 234 -12.77 -11.68 -6.48
C ASP A 234 -12.86 -13.20 -6.70
N ARG A 235 -12.26 -13.70 -7.79
CA ARG A 235 -12.23 -15.14 -8.11
C ARG A 235 -11.46 -15.98 -7.07
N LEU A 236 -10.57 -15.37 -6.28
CA LEU A 236 -9.92 -16.07 -5.16
C LEU A 236 -10.90 -16.45 -4.06
N GLY A 237 -12.04 -15.78 -3.97
CA GLY A 237 -13.12 -16.08 -3.03
C GLY A 237 -12.71 -15.83 -1.57
N ALA A 238 -11.85 -14.85 -1.30
CA ALA A 238 -11.51 -14.47 0.06
C ALA A 238 -12.73 -13.91 0.80
N GLU A 239 -12.84 -14.20 2.08
CA GLU A 239 -13.91 -13.69 2.95
C GLU A 239 -13.43 -12.51 3.80
N ARG A 240 -12.13 -12.38 3.99
CA ARG A 240 -11.49 -11.29 4.74
C ARG A 240 -10.40 -10.67 3.90
N ILE A 241 -10.51 -9.36 3.71
CA ILE A 241 -9.55 -8.55 2.97
C ILE A 241 -8.77 -7.69 3.95
N ILE A 242 -7.46 -7.78 3.87
CA ILE A 242 -6.52 -6.89 4.54
C ILE A 242 -6.06 -5.90 3.47
N PRO A 243 -6.69 -4.70 3.39
CA PRO A 243 -6.34 -3.69 2.39
C PRO A 243 -4.99 -3.06 2.72
N GLY A 244 -4.36 -2.39 1.76
CA GLY A 244 -3.15 -1.61 2.03
C GLY A 244 -3.40 -0.46 3.00
N HIS A 245 -4.58 0.17 2.93
CA HIS A 245 -5.01 1.22 3.85
C HIS A 245 -6.47 1.05 4.24
N GLY A 246 -6.80 1.45 5.46
CA GLY A 246 -8.13 1.36 6.04
C GLY A 246 -8.32 0.10 6.91
N PRO A 247 -9.53 -0.13 7.43
CA PRO A 247 -9.81 -1.28 8.30
C PRO A 247 -9.81 -2.61 7.52
N VAL A 248 -9.59 -3.71 8.23
CA VAL A 248 -9.90 -5.06 7.71
C VAL A 248 -11.38 -5.12 7.34
N ALA A 249 -11.67 -5.67 6.19
CA ALA A 249 -13.02 -5.71 5.62
C ALA A 249 -13.34 -7.08 4.99
N GLY A 250 -14.52 -7.20 4.43
CA GLY A 250 -14.93 -8.29 3.57
C GLY A 250 -14.64 -8.01 2.08
N PRO A 251 -15.22 -8.81 1.17
CA PRO A 251 -15.05 -8.63 -0.28
C PRO A 251 -15.49 -7.25 -0.79
N GLU A 252 -16.35 -6.55 -0.06
CA GLU A 252 -16.81 -5.20 -0.39
C GLU A 252 -15.67 -4.18 -0.55
N ALA A 253 -14.48 -4.44 0.03
CA ALA A 253 -13.27 -3.62 -0.16
C ALA A 253 -12.82 -3.59 -1.62
N ILE A 254 -12.90 -4.74 -2.30
CA ILE A 254 -12.59 -4.87 -3.72
C ILE A 254 -13.61 -4.07 -4.54
N ASP A 255 -14.89 -4.18 -4.20
CA ASP A 255 -15.97 -3.45 -4.87
C ASP A 255 -15.89 -1.94 -4.66
N GLU A 256 -15.47 -1.48 -3.48
CA GLU A 256 -15.27 -0.05 -3.19
C GLU A 256 -14.18 0.51 -4.11
N THR A 257 -13.04 -0.16 -4.20
CA THR A 257 -11.94 0.24 -5.09
C THR A 257 -12.37 0.19 -6.56
N ARG A 258 -13.07 -0.87 -6.99
CA ARG A 258 -13.58 -1.00 -8.36
C ARG A 258 -14.49 0.16 -8.74
N ARG A 259 -15.44 0.52 -7.87
CA ARG A 259 -16.33 1.68 -8.10
C ARG A 259 -15.55 2.99 -8.24
N TYR A 260 -14.53 3.20 -7.40
CA TYR A 260 -13.70 4.39 -7.49
C TYR A 260 -12.92 4.45 -8.80
N VAL A 261 -12.18 3.39 -9.15
CA VAL A 261 -11.37 3.32 -10.40
C VAL A 261 -12.24 3.50 -11.63
N THR A 262 -13.39 2.83 -11.69
CA THR A 262 -14.37 2.99 -12.78
C THR A 262 -14.83 4.44 -12.89
N ALA A 263 -15.19 5.06 -11.77
CA ALA A 263 -15.68 6.44 -11.75
C ALA A 263 -14.59 7.46 -12.18
N VAL A 264 -13.32 7.21 -11.85
CA VAL A 264 -12.21 8.07 -12.31
C VAL A 264 -12.02 7.93 -13.82
N LEU A 265 -12.08 6.70 -14.38
CA LEU A 265 -12.01 6.45 -15.82
C LEU A 265 -13.14 7.19 -16.54
N GLU A 266 -14.40 7.03 -16.09
CA GLU A 266 -15.57 7.70 -16.66
C GLU A 266 -15.45 9.24 -16.62
N ALA A 267 -14.96 9.78 -15.50
CA ALA A 267 -14.77 11.22 -15.34
C ALA A 267 -13.59 11.76 -16.17
N ALA A 268 -12.56 10.96 -16.39
CA ALA A 268 -11.42 11.33 -17.22
C ALA A 268 -11.78 11.36 -18.71
N GLU A 269 -12.65 10.47 -19.18
CA GLU A 269 -13.16 10.39 -20.56
C GLU A 269 -14.24 11.46 -20.86
N ALA A 270 -14.94 11.90 -19.81
CA ALA A 270 -16.00 12.89 -19.95
C ALA A 270 -15.46 14.32 -20.14
N PRO A 271 -16.23 15.22 -20.80
CA PRO A 271 -15.90 16.64 -20.79
C PRO A 271 -15.77 17.20 -19.38
N PRO A 272 -14.81 18.13 -19.11
CA PRO A 272 -14.59 18.70 -17.77
C PRO A 272 -15.81 19.40 -17.15
N THR A 273 -16.79 19.74 -17.96
CA THR A 273 -18.06 20.39 -17.54
C THR A 273 -19.10 19.40 -17.02
N ARG A 274 -18.86 18.09 -17.20
CA ARG A 274 -19.79 17.07 -16.70
C ARG A 274 -19.63 16.92 -15.18
N PRO A 275 -20.72 16.86 -14.41
CA PRO A 275 -20.66 16.59 -12.97
C PRO A 275 -19.91 15.27 -12.65
N LEU A 276 -19.18 15.26 -11.55
CA LEU A 276 -18.47 14.05 -11.10
C LEU A 276 -19.46 12.89 -10.83
N PRO A 277 -19.09 11.65 -11.20
CA PRO A 277 -19.80 10.45 -10.79
C PRO A 277 -19.99 10.37 -9.27
N GLY A 278 -21.06 9.69 -8.83
CA GLY A 278 -21.42 9.56 -7.42
C GLY A 278 -20.27 9.15 -6.51
N PRO A 279 -19.48 8.10 -6.85
CA PRO A 279 -18.35 7.64 -6.01
C PRO A 279 -17.25 8.69 -5.80
N LEU A 280 -17.11 9.68 -6.68
CA LEU A 280 -16.08 10.72 -6.58
C LEU A 280 -16.52 11.98 -5.82
N ARG A 281 -17.84 12.16 -5.61
CA ARG A 281 -18.36 13.39 -4.96
C ARG A 281 -17.81 13.64 -3.55
N PRO A 282 -17.61 12.63 -2.67
CA PRO A 282 -17.00 12.86 -1.36
C PRO A 282 -15.61 13.48 -1.43
N TRP A 283 -14.93 13.29 -2.57
CA TRP A 283 -13.55 13.71 -2.81
C TRP A 283 -13.45 14.97 -3.69
N GLU A 284 -14.58 15.59 -4.03
CA GLU A 284 -14.59 16.77 -4.89
C GLU A 284 -13.75 17.89 -4.30
N GLY A 285 -12.79 18.37 -5.10
CA GLY A 285 -11.85 19.41 -4.69
C GLY A 285 -10.60 18.89 -3.94
N SER A 286 -10.46 17.58 -3.73
CA SER A 286 -9.24 16.99 -3.17
C SER A 286 -8.08 17.07 -4.16
N LEU A 287 -6.86 17.10 -3.62
CA LEU A 287 -5.64 17.06 -4.43
C LEU A 287 -5.49 15.68 -5.10
N SER A 288 -5.68 14.62 -4.34
CA SER A 288 -5.55 13.24 -4.81
C SER A 288 -6.48 12.93 -5.98
N LEU A 289 -7.76 13.35 -5.93
CA LEU A 289 -8.68 13.17 -7.05
C LEU A 289 -8.24 13.95 -8.29
N ARG A 290 -7.76 15.18 -8.12
CA ARG A 290 -7.25 16.01 -9.22
C ARG A 290 -6.07 15.35 -9.92
N GLU A 291 -5.12 14.81 -9.14
CA GLU A 291 -3.95 14.12 -9.67
C GLU A 291 -4.34 12.80 -10.38
N ASN A 292 -5.27 12.03 -9.82
CA ASN A 292 -5.78 10.82 -10.45
C ASN A 292 -6.45 11.13 -11.81
N LEU A 293 -7.30 12.15 -11.86
CA LEU A 293 -7.96 12.55 -13.11
C LEU A 293 -6.94 13.03 -14.15
N ARG A 294 -5.91 13.79 -13.72
CA ARG A 294 -4.83 14.24 -14.61
C ARG A 294 -4.08 13.03 -15.16
N PHE A 295 -3.63 12.13 -14.29
CA PHE A 295 -2.89 10.94 -14.69
C PHE A 295 -3.67 10.08 -15.69
N VAL A 296 -4.95 9.81 -15.41
CA VAL A 296 -5.77 8.95 -16.28
C VAL A 296 -6.02 9.63 -17.63
N ARG A 297 -6.25 10.95 -17.70
CA ARG A 297 -6.36 11.69 -18.96
C ARG A 297 -5.07 11.63 -19.78
N ASP A 298 -3.93 11.83 -19.15
CA ASP A 298 -2.61 11.75 -19.81
C ASP A 298 -2.33 10.31 -20.29
N TRP A 299 -2.75 9.31 -19.52
CA TRP A 299 -2.62 7.91 -19.88
C TRP A 299 -3.48 7.56 -21.11
N LEU A 300 -4.76 7.95 -21.11
CA LEU A 300 -5.68 7.77 -22.25
C LEU A 300 -5.16 8.47 -23.53
N ALA A 301 -4.60 9.67 -23.39
CA ALA A 301 -4.04 10.42 -24.51
C ALA A 301 -2.80 9.73 -25.13
N ARG A 302 -1.97 9.10 -24.29
CA ARG A 302 -0.74 8.41 -24.75
C ARG A 302 -1.01 7.05 -25.36
N THR A 303 -1.92 6.29 -24.79
CA THR A 303 -2.18 4.90 -25.20
C THR A 303 -3.17 4.79 -26.34
N GLY A 304 -4.00 5.82 -26.55
CA GLY A 304 -5.12 5.76 -27.48
C GLY A 304 -6.21 4.77 -27.07
N ASP A 305 -6.13 4.29 -25.81
CA ASP A 305 -7.04 3.30 -25.25
C ASP A 305 -8.39 3.96 -24.96
N ARG A 306 -9.28 3.87 -25.97
CA ARG A 306 -10.69 4.30 -25.87
C ARG A 306 -11.57 3.06 -25.70
N PRO A 307 -12.74 3.18 -25.02
CA PRO A 307 -13.67 2.07 -24.82
C PRO A 307 -14.15 1.45 -26.13
#